data_5567e81b05656b75cf2e8c0d8bc8edf5
#
_entry.id   5567e81b05656b75cf2e8c0d8bc8edf5
#
_cell.length_a   1.000
_cell.length_b   1.000
_cell.length_c   1.000
_cell.angle_alpha   90.00
_cell.angle_beta   90.00
_cell.angle_gamma   90.00
#
_symmetry.space_group_name_H-M   'P 1'
#
loop_
_entity.id
_entity.type
_entity.pdbx_description
1 polymer ?
#
loop_
_entity_poly.entity_id
_entity_poly.type
_entity_poly.pdbx_seq_one_letter_code
_entity_poly.pdbx_strand_id
1 'polypeptide(L)'
;MPIQGCFSYIVIAGHKQSKIVQFRAADSDFDTNILELAHRVHGQHLVPACTFHGRLGTSAPLSIYSMEKVPGDTFISVLSEYMKASGTPPGPGLNPYNTTLDFALFFAAAWKARQVISPYTAQGIHADYQERFKLLAQVLPSRYQQNLEMVRRGLSLLFMPTFPMVLNHGDLYGMNFLVNPSNGHLTGVIDWAEAQICPFGMSLWGLENILGTMDSTGWHYHRDHEALRILFWKQSEEAVGGVSKSDKTTIQVARMAGLFLRYGFNWQTGGRNPVDEGNSSFKYLDAFCATCN
;
A
#
# COMPACT_ATOMS: atom_id res chain seq x y z
N MET A 1 6.29 15.20 16.59
CA MET A 1 5.50 13.97 16.46
C MET A 1 6.11 12.91 17.37
N PRO A 2 5.33 12.12 18.10
CA PRO A 2 5.88 11.11 19.02
C PRO A 2 6.50 9.90 18.29
N ILE A 3 6.11 9.64 17.03
CA ILE A 3 6.67 8.55 16.22
C ILE A 3 7.41 9.18 15.04
N GLN A 4 8.67 8.80 14.85
CA GLN A 4 9.51 9.16 13.71
C GLN A 4 9.68 7.95 12.79
N GLY A 5 9.74 8.18 11.47
CA GLY A 5 10.02 7.12 10.49
C GLY A 5 11.49 6.67 10.54
N CYS A 6 11.76 5.44 10.11
CA CYS A 6 13.14 4.91 10.06
C CYS A 6 14.06 5.72 9.14
N PHE A 7 13.51 6.34 8.09
CA PHE A 7 14.25 7.02 7.02
C PHE A 7 14.05 8.53 6.98
N SER A 8 13.28 9.09 7.91
CA SER A 8 12.99 10.52 7.92
C SER A 8 12.80 11.07 9.32
N TYR A 9 13.27 12.31 9.52
CA TYR A 9 12.94 13.12 10.67
C TYR A 9 11.86 14.14 10.30
N ILE A 10 10.75 14.15 11.04
CA ILE A 10 9.55 14.93 10.70
C ILE A 10 9.33 16.04 11.71
N VAL A 11 9.15 17.26 11.21
CA VAL A 11 8.82 18.45 11.99
C VAL A 11 7.49 19.02 11.52
N ILE A 12 6.61 19.33 12.47
CA ILE A 12 5.40 20.11 12.20
C ILE A 12 5.79 21.59 12.23
N ALA A 13 5.47 22.32 11.17
CA ALA A 13 5.86 23.71 10.96
C ALA A 13 4.71 24.55 10.39
N GLY A 14 5.00 25.81 10.11
CA GLY A 14 4.05 26.76 9.52
C GLY A 14 3.07 27.37 10.52
N HIS A 15 2.32 28.35 10.03
CA HIS A 15 1.27 28.99 10.84
C HIS A 15 0.20 27.98 11.22
N LYS A 16 -0.16 27.92 12.51
CA LYS A 16 -1.13 26.93 13.04
C LYS A 16 -0.74 25.47 12.78
N GLN A 17 0.56 25.19 12.62
CA GLN A 17 1.04 23.82 12.39
C GLN A 17 0.48 23.20 11.10
N SER A 18 0.36 24.00 10.06
CA SER A 18 -0.27 23.61 8.80
C SER A 18 0.64 22.84 7.85
N LYS A 19 1.93 22.74 8.16
CA LYS A 19 2.94 22.11 7.29
C LYS A 19 3.67 20.98 7.98
N ILE A 20 4.08 20.02 7.17
CA ILE A 20 5.05 18.98 7.52
C ILE A 20 6.36 19.29 6.81
N VAL A 21 7.45 19.29 7.54
CA VAL A 21 8.82 19.33 6.98
C VAL A 21 9.49 18.01 7.29
N GLN A 22 10.01 17.36 6.25
CA GLN A 22 10.77 16.11 6.36
C GLN A 22 12.21 16.32 5.99
N PHE A 23 13.09 15.76 6.82
CA PHE A 23 14.53 15.63 6.55
C PHE A 23 14.79 14.16 6.27
N ARG A 24 15.24 13.84 5.06
CA ARG A 24 15.43 12.46 4.59
C ARG A 24 16.89 12.22 4.24
N ALA A 25 17.40 11.03 4.58
CA ALA A 25 18.71 10.61 4.12
C ALA A 25 18.71 10.45 2.58
N ALA A 26 19.87 10.60 1.94
CA ALA A 26 19.96 10.61 0.48
C ALA A 26 19.51 9.30 -0.20
N ASP A 27 19.60 8.18 0.52
CA ASP A 27 19.13 6.85 0.08
C ASP A 27 17.60 6.65 0.23
N SER A 28 16.92 7.62 0.81
CA SER A 28 15.47 7.64 1.02
C SER A 28 14.79 8.89 0.43
N ASP A 29 15.44 9.53 -0.54
CA ASP A 29 14.90 10.70 -1.25
C ASP A 29 13.57 10.34 -1.94
N PHE A 30 12.66 11.32 -1.99
CA PHE A 30 11.47 11.20 -2.82
C PHE A 30 11.80 11.37 -4.30
N ASP A 31 11.25 10.51 -5.13
CA ASP A 31 11.13 10.80 -6.57
C ASP A 31 10.00 11.81 -6.77
N THR A 32 10.37 13.06 -7.07
CA THR A 32 9.39 14.15 -7.26
C THR A 32 8.46 13.89 -8.45
N ASN A 33 8.89 13.17 -9.49
CA ASN A 33 8.03 12.81 -10.63
C ASN A 33 6.95 11.81 -10.21
N ILE A 34 7.30 10.88 -9.32
CA ILE A 34 6.35 9.92 -8.74
C ILE A 34 5.34 10.64 -7.85
N LEU A 35 5.79 11.61 -7.02
CA LEU A 35 4.88 12.41 -6.21
C LEU A 35 3.91 13.26 -7.06
N GLU A 36 4.39 13.89 -8.11
CA GLU A 36 3.56 14.63 -9.05
C GLU A 36 2.55 13.72 -9.77
N LEU A 37 2.99 12.50 -10.14
CA LEU A 37 2.10 11.50 -10.72
C LEU A 37 1.02 11.09 -9.72
N ALA A 38 1.39 10.80 -8.47
CA ALA A 38 0.44 10.46 -7.40
C ALA A 38 -0.61 11.56 -7.21
N HIS A 39 -0.17 12.81 -7.19
CA HIS A 39 -1.02 13.98 -7.08
C HIS A 39 -2.00 14.12 -8.27
N ARG A 40 -1.52 13.87 -9.51
CA ARG A 40 -2.38 13.88 -10.70
C ARG A 40 -3.39 12.73 -10.72
N VAL A 41 -3.00 11.54 -10.27
CA VAL A 41 -3.85 10.33 -10.30
C VAL A 41 -4.92 10.38 -9.21
N HIS A 42 -4.54 10.75 -7.98
CA HIS A 42 -5.40 10.64 -6.82
C HIS A 42 -5.98 11.98 -6.34
N GLY A 43 -5.48 13.09 -6.87
CA GLY A 43 -5.98 14.43 -6.56
C GLY A 43 -5.36 15.06 -5.30
N GLN A 44 -5.50 16.38 -5.23
CA GLN A 44 -4.90 17.21 -4.18
C GLN A 44 -5.43 16.91 -2.77
N HIS A 45 -6.64 16.41 -2.68
CA HIS A 45 -7.29 16.11 -1.41
C HIS A 45 -6.73 14.85 -0.75
N LEU A 46 -6.16 13.93 -1.55
CA LEU A 46 -5.56 12.69 -1.03
C LEU A 46 -4.03 12.72 -0.97
N VAL A 47 -3.39 13.41 -1.91
CA VAL A 47 -1.93 13.45 -2.01
C VAL A 47 -1.46 14.89 -1.83
N PRO A 48 -0.80 15.23 -0.72
CA PRO A 48 -0.32 16.60 -0.51
C PRO A 48 0.77 16.95 -1.53
N ALA A 49 0.73 18.20 -2.04
CA ALA A 49 1.83 18.71 -2.84
C ALA A 49 3.11 18.76 -2.00
N CYS A 50 4.22 18.32 -2.59
CA CYS A 50 5.51 18.27 -1.95
C CYS A 50 6.48 19.23 -2.64
N THR A 51 7.21 20.02 -1.86
CA THR A 51 8.25 20.93 -2.35
C THR A 51 9.61 20.49 -1.83
N PHE A 52 10.55 20.26 -2.72
CA PHE A 52 11.96 20.05 -2.37
C PHE A 52 12.67 21.38 -2.14
N HIS A 53 13.39 21.51 -1.03
CA HIS A 53 14.09 22.74 -0.63
C HIS A 53 15.63 22.64 -0.74
N GLY A 54 16.14 21.54 -1.28
CA GLY A 54 17.56 21.29 -1.34
C GLY A 54 18.07 20.37 -0.23
N ARG A 55 19.39 20.39 -0.01
CA ARG A 55 20.05 19.50 0.95
C ARG A 55 20.78 20.26 2.03
N LEU A 56 20.78 19.74 3.23
CA LEU A 56 21.50 20.26 4.40
C LEU A 56 22.62 19.30 4.80
N GLY A 57 23.82 19.85 5.06
CA GLY A 57 24.99 19.08 5.45
C GLY A 57 25.85 18.64 4.27
N THR A 58 27.13 18.30 4.55
CA THR A 58 28.14 17.97 3.53
C THR A 58 28.54 16.49 3.55
N SER A 59 28.78 15.91 4.74
CA SER A 59 29.24 14.51 4.88
C SER A 59 28.12 13.47 4.83
N ALA A 60 26.93 13.82 5.33
CA ALA A 60 25.72 13.00 5.28
C ALA A 60 24.53 13.94 4.99
N PRO A 61 24.36 14.39 3.73
CA PRO A 61 23.38 15.39 3.40
C PRO A 61 21.98 14.85 3.59
N LEU A 62 21.11 15.68 4.21
CA LEU A 62 19.69 15.42 4.36
C LEU A 62 18.91 16.25 3.34
N SER A 63 18.10 15.61 2.55
CA SER A 63 17.15 16.26 1.66
C SER A 63 15.98 16.83 2.47
N ILE A 64 15.59 18.07 2.16
CA ILE A 64 14.53 18.79 2.87
C ILE A 64 13.31 18.88 1.98
N TYR A 65 12.19 18.38 2.47
CA TYR A 65 10.89 18.44 1.80
C TYR A 65 9.87 19.13 2.69
N SER A 66 8.99 19.93 2.11
CA SER A 66 7.82 20.44 2.80
C SER A 66 6.54 20.08 2.06
N MET A 67 5.48 19.83 2.81
CA MET A 67 4.16 19.53 2.29
C MET A 67 3.08 20.09 3.22
N GLU A 68 1.88 20.30 2.71
CA GLU A 68 0.74 20.65 3.55
C GLU A 68 0.41 19.48 4.49
N LYS A 69 0.09 19.81 5.74
CA LYS A 69 -0.36 18.81 6.70
C LYS A 69 -1.76 18.35 6.31
N VAL A 70 -1.89 17.09 5.92
CA VAL A 70 -3.18 16.49 5.60
C VAL A 70 -4.01 16.36 6.89
N PRO A 71 -5.29 16.75 6.89
CA PRO A 71 -6.17 16.59 8.05
C PRO A 71 -6.52 15.11 8.30
N GLY A 72 -6.92 14.80 9.52
CA GLY A 72 -7.32 13.44 9.93
C GLY A 72 -6.27 12.73 10.77
N ASP A 73 -6.62 11.51 11.17
CA ASP A 73 -5.79 10.63 11.98
C ASP A 73 -5.39 9.40 11.17
N THR A 74 -4.29 8.74 11.54
CA THR A 74 -3.88 7.51 10.88
C THR A 74 -4.97 6.45 11.06
N PHE A 75 -5.28 5.72 10.00
CA PHE A 75 -6.34 4.70 10.04
C PHE A 75 -6.11 3.68 11.16
N ILE A 76 -4.86 3.26 11.37
CA ILE A 76 -4.54 2.29 12.42
C ILE A 76 -4.88 2.78 13.81
N SER A 77 -4.71 4.08 14.11
CA SER A 77 -5.08 4.64 15.41
C SER A 77 -6.59 4.65 15.61
N VAL A 78 -7.33 5.06 14.58
CA VAL A 78 -8.81 5.12 14.61
C VAL A 78 -9.41 3.71 14.64
N LEU A 79 -8.86 2.76 13.86
CA LEU A 79 -9.30 1.36 13.88
C LEU A 79 -9.05 0.70 15.23
N SER A 80 -7.91 0.97 15.87
CA SER A 80 -7.61 0.43 17.20
C SER A 80 -8.63 0.89 18.25
N GLU A 81 -9.08 2.14 18.18
CA GLU A 81 -10.15 2.65 19.07
C GLU A 81 -11.50 2.00 18.74
N TYR A 82 -11.84 1.85 17.46
CA TYR A 82 -13.06 1.17 17.02
C TYR A 82 -13.11 -0.30 17.50
N MET A 83 -12.00 -1.03 17.39
CA MET A 83 -11.89 -2.43 17.82
C MET A 83 -12.05 -2.57 19.35
N LYS A 84 -11.53 -1.63 20.14
CA LYS A 84 -11.70 -1.60 21.61
C LYS A 84 -13.14 -1.33 22.02
N ALA A 85 -13.86 -0.53 21.25
CA ALA A 85 -15.24 -0.16 21.51
C ALA A 85 -16.27 -1.25 21.14
N SER A 86 -15.85 -2.40 20.59
CA SER A 86 -16.74 -3.44 20.02
C SER A 86 -17.64 -4.18 21.02
N GLY A 87 -17.78 -3.71 22.25
CA GLY A 87 -18.79 -4.17 23.22
C GLY A 87 -20.00 -3.24 23.38
N THR A 88 -19.98 -2.06 22.77
CA THR A 88 -21.07 -1.08 22.77
C THR A 88 -21.48 -0.77 21.33
N PRO A 89 -22.76 -0.37 21.07
CA PRO A 89 -23.15 0.13 19.76
C PRO A 89 -22.17 1.21 19.33
N PRO A 90 -21.71 1.22 18.05
CA PRO A 90 -20.75 2.21 17.60
C PRO A 90 -21.31 3.61 17.90
N GLY A 91 -20.63 4.32 18.79
CA GLY A 91 -20.83 5.75 18.94
C GLY A 91 -20.51 6.47 17.63
N PRO A 92 -20.78 7.77 17.49
CA PRO A 92 -20.33 8.55 16.35
C PRO A 92 -18.81 8.45 16.26
N GLY A 93 -18.30 7.65 15.29
CA GLY A 93 -16.89 7.34 15.16
C GLY A 93 -16.59 6.74 13.80
N LEU A 94 -15.47 6.04 13.68
CA LEU A 94 -15.02 5.40 12.45
C LEU A 94 -16.14 4.59 11.79
N ASN A 95 -16.44 4.92 10.55
CA ASN A 95 -17.28 4.10 9.69
C ASN A 95 -16.38 3.39 8.65
N PRO A 96 -16.01 2.12 8.85
CA PRO A 96 -15.13 1.39 7.95
C PRO A 96 -15.72 1.20 6.55
N TYR A 97 -17.04 1.32 6.40
CA TYR A 97 -17.70 1.29 5.09
C TYR A 97 -17.27 2.50 4.24
N ASN A 98 -17.22 3.70 4.81
CA ASN A 98 -16.76 4.89 4.09
C ASN A 98 -15.28 4.79 3.70
N THR A 99 -14.43 4.32 4.61
CA THR A 99 -13.00 4.08 4.31
C THR A 99 -12.86 3.07 3.15
N THR A 100 -13.64 1.99 3.18
CA THR A 100 -13.61 0.96 2.14
C THR A 100 -14.08 1.49 0.79
N LEU A 101 -15.14 2.30 0.74
CA LEU A 101 -15.63 2.94 -0.49
C LEU A 101 -14.57 3.87 -1.08
N ASP A 102 -13.98 4.74 -0.26
CA ASP A 102 -12.96 5.68 -0.72
C ASP A 102 -11.69 4.96 -1.18
N PHE A 103 -11.32 3.87 -0.51
CA PHE A 103 -10.18 3.03 -0.89
C PHE A 103 -10.43 2.29 -2.22
N ALA A 104 -11.67 1.85 -2.47
CA ALA A 104 -12.08 1.29 -3.75
C ALA A 104 -11.95 2.33 -4.88
N LEU A 105 -12.37 3.57 -4.63
CA LEU A 105 -12.22 4.68 -5.58
C LEU A 105 -10.75 5.06 -5.81
N PHE A 106 -9.90 5.00 -4.78
CA PHE A 106 -8.46 5.18 -4.89
C PHE A 106 -7.84 4.18 -5.88
N PHE A 107 -8.14 2.88 -5.76
CA PHE A 107 -7.66 1.87 -6.71
C PHE A 107 -8.28 2.02 -8.09
N ALA A 108 -9.56 2.40 -8.18
CA ALA A 108 -10.21 2.65 -9.46
C ALA A 108 -9.58 3.83 -10.21
N ALA A 109 -9.14 4.89 -9.51
CA ALA A 109 -8.40 5.99 -10.09
C ALA A 109 -7.04 5.52 -10.66
N ALA A 110 -6.31 4.69 -9.93
CA ALA A 110 -5.07 4.09 -10.42
C ALA A 110 -5.31 3.23 -11.68
N TRP A 111 -6.33 2.37 -11.68
CA TRP A 111 -6.70 1.54 -12.85
C TRP A 111 -6.94 2.37 -14.11
N LYS A 112 -7.65 3.48 -13.98
CA LYS A 112 -7.95 4.39 -15.09
C LYS A 112 -6.74 5.17 -15.58
N ALA A 113 -5.77 5.43 -14.71
CA ALA A 113 -4.58 6.23 -14.98
C ALA A 113 -3.41 5.35 -15.46
N ARG A 114 -3.61 4.63 -16.57
CA ARG A 114 -2.56 3.80 -17.20
C ARG A 114 -1.31 4.61 -17.47
N GLN A 115 -0.16 4.01 -17.18
CA GLN A 115 1.14 4.56 -17.51
C GLN A 115 1.77 3.80 -18.68
N VAL A 116 2.44 4.52 -19.56
CA VAL A 116 3.21 3.92 -20.64
C VAL A 116 4.65 3.75 -20.14
N ILE A 117 5.12 2.52 -20.13
CA ILE A 117 6.53 2.21 -19.83
C ILE A 117 7.18 1.57 -21.08
N SER A 118 8.50 1.70 -21.16
CA SER A 118 9.21 1.06 -22.28
C SER A 118 9.13 -0.46 -22.19
N PRO A 119 9.14 -1.20 -23.33
CA PRO A 119 9.23 -2.66 -23.30
C PRO A 119 10.45 -3.17 -22.52
N TYR A 120 11.56 -2.45 -22.59
CA TYR A 120 12.76 -2.77 -21.82
C TYR A 120 12.53 -2.67 -20.31
N THR A 121 11.86 -1.61 -19.84
CA THR A 121 11.49 -1.43 -18.43
C THR A 121 10.55 -2.55 -17.98
N ALA A 122 9.51 -2.86 -18.77
CA ALA A 122 8.57 -3.94 -18.48
C ALA A 122 9.28 -5.29 -18.35
N GLN A 123 10.20 -5.60 -19.27
CA GLN A 123 11.00 -6.82 -19.25
C GLN A 123 11.91 -6.88 -18.01
N GLY A 124 12.51 -5.76 -17.61
CA GLY A 124 13.34 -5.69 -16.41
C GLY A 124 12.54 -5.99 -15.14
N ILE A 125 11.35 -5.40 -14.99
CA ILE A 125 10.45 -5.66 -13.85
C ILE A 125 10.00 -7.14 -13.86
N HIS A 126 9.63 -7.67 -15.01
CA HIS A 126 9.23 -9.07 -15.15
C HIS A 126 10.35 -10.03 -14.73
N ALA A 127 11.57 -9.79 -15.18
CA ALA A 127 12.74 -10.62 -14.83
C ALA A 127 13.06 -10.56 -13.33
N ASP A 128 13.02 -9.37 -12.71
CA ASP A 128 13.19 -9.20 -11.25
C ASP A 128 12.14 -10.01 -10.48
N TYR A 129 10.86 -9.92 -10.89
CA TYR A 129 9.79 -10.67 -10.23
C TYR A 129 9.97 -12.19 -10.40
N GLN A 130 10.36 -12.66 -11.59
CA GLN A 130 10.65 -14.09 -11.81
C GLN A 130 11.73 -14.62 -10.85
N GLU A 131 12.83 -13.87 -10.72
CA GLU A 131 13.93 -14.24 -9.84
C GLU A 131 13.48 -14.25 -8.37
N ARG A 132 12.78 -13.23 -7.93
CA ARG A 132 12.28 -13.11 -6.55
C ARG A 132 11.29 -14.23 -6.22
N PHE A 133 10.33 -14.53 -7.09
CA PHE A 133 9.39 -15.66 -6.83
C PHE A 133 10.06 -17.01 -6.92
N LYS A 134 11.08 -17.19 -7.74
CA LYS A 134 11.91 -18.41 -7.75
C LYS A 134 12.62 -18.59 -6.41
N LEU A 135 13.18 -17.51 -5.86
CA LEU A 135 13.85 -17.54 -4.56
C LEU A 135 12.86 -17.86 -3.43
N LEU A 136 11.70 -17.19 -3.38
CA LEU A 136 10.67 -17.47 -2.38
C LEU A 136 10.17 -18.92 -2.43
N ALA A 137 10.02 -19.49 -3.62
CA ALA A 137 9.59 -20.89 -3.79
C ALA A 137 10.62 -21.90 -3.24
N GLN A 138 11.89 -21.51 -3.12
CA GLN A 138 12.93 -22.36 -2.55
C GLN A 138 13.01 -22.27 -1.01
N VAL A 139 12.57 -21.12 -0.44
CA VAL A 139 12.83 -20.80 0.97
C VAL A 139 11.56 -20.84 1.81
N LEU A 140 10.42 -20.39 1.25
CA LEU A 140 9.18 -20.33 2.02
C LEU A 140 8.60 -21.73 2.32
N PRO A 141 7.98 -21.92 3.50
CA PRO A 141 7.33 -23.15 3.89
C PRO A 141 6.33 -23.69 2.87
N SER A 142 6.12 -25.01 2.89
CA SER A 142 5.25 -25.73 1.94
C SER A 142 3.81 -25.22 1.90
N ARG A 143 3.29 -24.65 3.00
CA ARG A 143 1.94 -24.07 3.08
C ARG A 143 1.69 -22.92 2.12
N TYR A 144 2.75 -22.27 1.59
CA TYR A 144 2.64 -21.19 0.60
C TYR A 144 2.86 -21.64 -0.85
N GLN A 145 3.29 -22.87 -1.08
CA GLN A 145 3.73 -23.33 -2.41
C GLN A 145 2.61 -23.26 -3.46
N GLN A 146 1.37 -23.56 -3.06
CA GLN A 146 0.22 -23.47 -3.99
C GLN A 146 0.02 -22.03 -4.48
N ASN A 147 0.08 -21.05 -3.58
CA ASN A 147 -0.10 -19.63 -3.92
C ASN A 147 1.10 -19.08 -4.73
N LEU A 148 2.32 -19.50 -4.37
CA LEU A 148 3.52 -19.16 -5.15
C LEU A 148 3.48 -19.73 -6.56
N GLU A 149 3.04 -20.97 -6.72
CA GLU A 149 2.90 -21.58 -8.05
C GLU A 149 1.83 -20.89 -8.89
N MET A 150 0.70 -20.48 -8.30
CA MET A 150 -0.31 -19.66 -8.97
C MET A 150 0.30 -18.35 -9.48
N VAL A 151 1.08 -17.66 -8.66
CA VAL A 151 1.77 -16.42 -9.07
C VAL A 151 2.77 -16.70 -10.19
N ARG A 152 3.61 -17.71 -10.08
CA ARG A 152 4.65 -18.04 -11.08
C ARG A 152 4.06 -18.39 -12.44
N ARG A 153 2.96 -19.16 -12.46
CA ARG A 153 2.24 -19.50 -13.71
C ARG A 153 1.53 -18.30 -14.32
N GLY A 154 0.97 -17.44 -13.49
CA GLY A 154 0.22 -16.27 -13.94
C GLY A 154 1.07 -15.02 -14.18
N LEU A 155 2.38 -15.04 -13.85
CA LEU A 155 3.21 -13.84 -13.84
C LEU A 155 3.24 -13.11 -15.18
N SER A 156 3.30 -13.83 -16.31
CA SER A 156 3.28 -13.25 -17.64
C SER A 156 1.99 -12.48 -17.97
N LEU A 157 0.86 -12.81 -17.33
CA LEU A 157 -0.40 -12.11 -17.52
C LEU A 157 -0.31 -10.65 -17.06
N LEU A 158 0.49 -10.36 -16.03
CA LEU A 158 0.70 -9.03 -15.47
C LEU A 158 1.36 -8.07 -16.47
N PHE A 159 2.08 -8.61 -17.46
CA PHE A 159 2.85 -7.86 -18.45
C PHE A 159 2.23 -7.90 -19.86
N MET A 160 1.00 -8.41 -19.96
CA MET A 160 0.26 -8.35 -21.22
C MET A 160 -0.07 -6.89 -21.58
N PRO A 161 0.00 -6.48 -22.87
CA PRO A 161 -0.29 -5.10 -23.28
C PRO A 161 -1.69 -4.62 -22.89
N THR A 162 -2.62 -5.53 -22.70
CA THR A 162 -3.99 -5.24 -22.27
C THR A 162 -4.11 -4.94 -20.78
N PHE A 163 -3.20 -5.45 -19.95
CA PHE A 163 -3.23 -5.24 -18.50
C PHE A 163 -2.53 -3.93 -18.12
N PRO A 164 -3.09 -3.10 -17.23
CA PRO A 164 -2.56 -1.76 -17.00
C PRO A 164 -1.32 -1.75 -16.10
N MET A 165 -0.28 -1.04 -16.55
CA MET A 165 0.79 -0.55 -15.69
C MET A 165 0.30 0.75 -15.05
N VAL A 166 0.39 0.84 -13.74
CA VAL A 166 -0.15 1.97 -12.97
C VAL A 166 0.80 2.37 -11.85
N LEU A 167 0.59 3.55 -11.29
CA LEU A 167 1.25 3.92 -10.05
C LEU A 167 0.69 3.06 -8.89
N ASN A 168 1.58 2.34 -8.22
CA ASN A 168 1.31 1.61 -6.98
C ASN A 168 2.05 2.30 -5.84
N HIS A 169 1.42 2.37 -4.67
CA HIS A 169 1.99 3.06 -3.50
C HIS A 169 3.18 2.31 -2.88
N GLY A 170 3.14 0.98 -2.90
CA GLY A 170 4.19 0.12 -2.33
C GLY A 170 4.14 -0.06 -0.81
N ASP A 171 3.59 0.90 -0.04
CA ASP A 171 3.57 0.90 1.43
C ASP A 171 2.20 1.29 2.03
N LEU A 172 1.11 0.65 1.59
CA LEU A 172 -0.27 0.92 2.04
C LEU A 172 -0.59 0.30 3.40
N TYR A 173 0.19 0.62 4.43
CA TYR A 173 -0.17 0.31 5.82
C TYR A 173 -1.12 1.35 6.40
N GLY A 174 -1.87 0.95 7.44
CA GLY A 174 -2.81 1.83 8.14
C GLY A 174 -2.18 3.08 8.79
N MET A 175 -0.85 3.20 8.81
CA MET A 175 -0.12 4.41 9.19
C MET A 175 0.02 5.41 8.04
N ASN A 176 -0.07 4.96 6.80
CA ASN A 176 0.20 5.76 5.60
C ASN A 176 -1.08 6.25 4.90
N PHE A 177 -2.25 5.96 5.44
CA PHE A 177 -3.48 6.62 5.03
C PHE A 177 -4.23 7.21 6.23
N LEU A 178 -4.76 8.40 6.00
CA LEU A 178 -5.42 9.21 7.01
C LEU A 178 -6.92 9.21 6.76
N VAL A 179 -7.68 9.18 7.83
CA VAL A 179 -9.14 9.22 7.79
C VAL A 179 -9.69 10.29 8.72
N ASN A 180 -10.87 10.76 8.41
CA ASN A 180 -11.64 11.55 9.34
C ASN A 180 -12.19 10.64 10.45
N PRO A 181 -11.80 10.82 11.72
CA PRO A 181 -12.18 9.91 12.80
C PRO A 181 -13.68 9.91 13.12
N SER A 182 -14.41 10.94 12.67
CA SER A 182 -15.85 11.05 12.94
C SER A 182 -16.73 10.30 11.92
N ASN A 183 -16.23 10.02 10.72
CA ASN A 183 -17.03 9.40 9.65
C ASN A 183 -16.28 8.36 8.81
N GLY A 184 -14.97 8.20 8.99
CA GLY A 184 -14.17 7.21 8.30
C GLY A 184 -13.80 7.52 6.85
N HIS A 185 -14.16 8.68 6.31
CA HIS A 185 -13.73 9.08 4.97
C HIS A 185 -12.22 9.27 4.88
N LEU A 186 -11.61 8.78 3.79
CA LEU A 186 -10.20 8.94 3.51
C LEU A 186 -9.88 10.43 3.29
N THR A 187 -8.93 10.94 4.05
CA THR A 187 -8.50 12.35 3.97
C THR A 187 -7.11 12.51 3.37
N GLY A 188 -6.33 11.43 3.28
CA GLY A 188 -5.03 11.48 2.64
C GLY A 188 -4.33 10.13 2.58
N VAL A 189 -3.42 10.02 1.60
CA VAL A 189 -2.45 8.93 1.47
C VAL A 189 -1.07 9.55 1.42
N ILE A 190 -0.21 9.15 2.34
CA ILE A 190 1.10 9.78 2.59
C ILE A 190 2.23 8.75 2.47
N ASP A 191 3.47 9.21 2.46
CA ASP A 191 4.69 8.39 2.36
C ASP A 191 4.80 7.56 1.08
N TRP A 192 4.90 8.26 -0.05
CA TRP A 192 5.04 7.69 -1.39
C TRP A 192 6.48 7.28 -1.76
N ALA A 193 7.37 7.12 -0.78
CA ALA A 193 8.78 6.81 -1.04
C ALA A 193 8.98 5.44 -1.74
N GLU A 194 8.12 4.47 -1.45
CA GLU A 194 8.13 3.13 -2.04
C GLU A 194 7.27 3.02 -3.32
N ALA A 195 6.71 4.15 -3.77
CA ALA A 195 5.79 4.13 -4.91
C ALA A 195 6.53 3.89 -6.23
N GLN A 196 5.91 3.09 -7.09
CA GLN A 196 6.48 2.73 -8.38
C GLN A 196 5.40 2.44 -9.43
N ILE A 197 5.78 2.58 -10.72
CA ILE A 197 4.94 2.15 -11.84
C ILE A 197 5.18 0.66 -12.07
N CYS A 198 4.15 -0.15 -11.80
CA CYS A 198 4.18 -1.59 -11.99
C CYS A 198 2.76 -2.11 -12.30
N PRO A 199 2.55 -3.41 -12.56
CA PRO A 199 1.22 -3.94 -12.87
C PRO A 199 0.17 -3.54 -11.82
N PHE A 200 -1.05 -3.23 -12.26
CA PHE A 200 -2.15 -2.96 -11.33
C PHE A 200 -2.33 -4.11 -10.35
N GLY A 201 -2.64 -3.77 -9.11
CA GLY A 201 -2.97 -4.76 -8.08
C GLY A 201 -1.80 -5.16 -7.18
N MET A 202 -0.57 -4.74 -7.50
CA MET A 202 0.60 -5.06 -6.66
C MET A 202 0.52 -4.46 -5.25
N SER A 203 -0.27 -3.40 -5.04
CA SER A 203 -0.53 -2.81 -3.70
C SER A 203 -1.90 -3.19 -3.11
N LEU A 204 -2.67 -4.11 -3.74
CA LEU A 204 -4.00 -4.52 -3.26
C LEU A 204 -3.97 -5.28 -1.91
N TRP A 205 -2.80 -5.76 -1.49
CA TRP A 205 -2.62 -6.27 -0.12
C TRP A 205 -2.96 -5.23 0.95
N GLY A 206 -2.87 -3.94 0.61
CA GLY A 206 -3.27 -2.83 1.48
C GLY A 206 -4.75 -2.87 1.91
N LEU A 207 -5.63 -3.52 1.14
CA LEU A 207 -7.03 -3.75 1.52
C LEU A 207 -7.13 -4.51 2.85
N GLU A 208 -6.25 -5.50 3.07
CA GLU A 208 -6.31 -6.30 4.30
C GLU A 208 -6.09 -5.43 5.55
N ASN A 209 -5.30 -4.35 5.44
CA ASN A 209 -5.08 -3.43 6.56
C ASN A 209 -6.33 -2.64 6.97
N ILE A 210 -7.35 -2.56 6.10
CA ILE A 210 -8.66 -1.98 6.43
C ILE A 210 -9.54 -3.00 7.17
N LEU A 211 -9.31 -4.29 6.93
CA LEU A 211 -10.19 -5.38 7.34
C LEU A 211 -9.85 -5.98 8.70
N GLY A 212 -8.74 -5.56 9.30
CA GLY A 212 -8.30 -6.12 10.58
C GLY A 212 -7.12 -5.39 11.19
N THR A 213 -6.56 -5.97 12.24
CA THR A 213 -5.39 -5.44 12.96
C THR A 213 -4.46 -6.56 13.39
N MET A 214 -3.18 -6.24 13.50
CA MET A 214 -2.12 -7.15 13.98
C MET A 214 -1.82 -6.88 15.46
N ASP A 215 -1.71 -7.95 16.25
CA ASP A 215 -1.15 -7.88 17.60
C ASP A 215 -0.09 -8.96 17.85
N SER A 216 0.30 -9.18 19.09
CA SER A 216 1.29 -10.18 19.47
C SER A 216 0.85 -11.61 19.14
N THR A 217 -0.46 -11.88 19.10
CA THR A 217 -1.03 -13.22 18.84
C THR A 217 -1.22 -13.50 17.34
N GLY A 218 -1.34 -12.46 16.51
CA GLY A 218 -1.51 -12.59 15.06
C GLY A 218 -2.42 -11.52 14.47
N TRP A 219 -2.93 -11.82 13.27
CA TRP A 219 -3.87 -10.97 12.56
C TRP A 219 -5.31 -11.26 13.02
N HIS A 220 -6.06 -10.21 13.30
CA HIS A 220 -7.47 -10.29 13.73
C HIS A 220 -8.33 -9.51 12.77
N TYR A 221 -9.17 -10.21 12.02
CA TYR A 221 -10.21 -9.58 11.22
C TYR A 221 -11.32 -9.03 12.10
N HIS A 222 -11.82 -7.84 11.81
CA HIS A 222 -13.05 -7.37 12.46
C HIS A 222 -14.29 -8.08 11.89
N ARG A 223 -15.39 -8.04 12.64
CA ARG A 223 -16.59 -8.84 12.35
C ARG A 223 -17.18 -8.63 10.94
N ASP A 224 -17.04 -7.43 10.39
CA ASP A 224 -17.66 -7.04 9.11
C ASP A 224 -16.70 -7.18 7.91
N HIS A 225 -15.52 -7.77 8.10
CA HIS A 225 -14.46 -7.83 7.10
C HIS A 225 -14.89 -8.45 5.76
N GLU A 226 -15.74 -9.48 5.77
CA GLU A 226 -16.23 -10.09 4.53
C GLU A 226 -17.17 -9.16 3.76
N ALA A 227 -18.10 -8.49 4.47
CA ALA A 227 -19.00 -7.53 3.86
C ALA A 227 -18.25 -6.34 3.25
N LEU A 228 -17.20 -5.85 3.93
CA LEU A 228 -16.35 -4.79 3.44
C LEU A 228 -15.50 -5.23 2.24
N ARG A 229 -15.02 -6.46 2.22
CA ARG A 229 -14.29 -7.02 1.08
C ARG A 229 -15.20 -7.08 -0.16
N ILE A 230 -16.45 -7.56 -0.01
CA ILE A 230 -17.45 -7.58 -1.07
C ILE A 230 -17.75 -6.15 -1.56
N LEU A 231 -17.93 -5.22 -0.63
CA LEU A 231 -18.17 -3.80 -0.94
C LEU A 231 -17.03 -3.20 -1.75
N PHE A 232 -15.77 -3.43 -1.34
CA PHE A 232 -14.58 -2.95 -2.04
C PHE A 232 -14.58 -3.40 -3.50
N TRP A 233 -14.74 -4.71 -3.76
CA TRP A 233 -14.69 -5.24 -5.11
C TRP A 233 -15.84 -4.74 -5.97
N LYS A 234 -17.06 -4.71 -5.41
CA LYS A 234 -18.24 -4.18 -6.10
C LYS A 234 -18.04 -2.72 -6.49
N GLN A 235 -17.63 -1.87 -5.54
CA GLN A 235 -17.43 -0.45 -5.78
C GLN A 235 -16.28 -0.19 -6.76
N SER A 236 -15.16 -0.94 -6.66
CA SER A 236 -14.06 -0.83 -7.59
C SER A 236 -14.48 -1.18 -9.03
N GLU A 237 -15.22 -2.28 -9.21
CA GLU A 237 -15.73 -2.72 -10.51
C GLU A 237 -16.72 -1.71 -11.12
N GLU A 238 -17.66 -1.19 -10.32
CA GLU A 238 -18.60 -0.17 -10.74
C GLU A 238 -17.86 1.13 -11.15
N ALA A 239 -16.89 1.55 -10.35
CA ALA A 239 -16.15 2.78 -10.60
C ALA A 239 -15.31 2.73 -11.88
N VAL A 240 -14.82 1.55 -12.31
CA VAL A 240 -14.05 1.42 -13.58
C VAL A 240 -14.93 1.09 -14.79
N GLY A 241 -16.24 0.89 -14.60
CA GLY A 241 -17.18 0.56 -15.69
C GLY A 241 -17.19 -0.93 -16.07
N GLY A 242 -16.81 -1.79 -15.13
CA GLY A 242 -16.72 -3.25 -15.31
C GLY A 242 -15.31 -3.76 -15.49
N VAL A 243 -15.08 -5.00 -15.09
CA VAL A 243 -13.79 -5.71 -15.21
C VAL A 243 -14.02 -7.05 -15.90
N SER A 244 -13.24 -7.35 -16.94
CA SER A 244 -13.37 -8.62 -17.66
C SER A 244 -13.01 -9.82 -16.77
N LYS A 245 -13.51 -11.01 -17.10
CA LYS A 245 -13.16 -12.23 -16.36
C LYS A 245 -11.64 -12.51 -16.41
N SER A 246 -11.00 -12.22 -17.53
CA SER A 246 -9.54 -12.34 -17.67
C SER A 246 -8.80 -11.37 -16.73
N ASP A 247 -9.24 -10.11 -16.69
CA ASP A 247 -8.62 -9.11 -15.82
C ASP A 247 -8.83 -9.45 -14.33
N LYS A 248 -10.01 -9.96 -13.96
CA LYS A 248 -10.26 -10.45 -12.58
C LYS A 248 -9.27 -11.52 -12.18
N THR A 249 -8.98 -12.49 -13.06
CA THR A 249 -7.96 -13.51 -12.83
C THR A 249 -6.57 -12.89 -12.70
N THR A 250 -6.21 -11.96 -13.59
CA THR A 250 -4.91 -11.29 -13.55
C THR A 250 -4.74 -10.43 -12.29
N ILE A 251 -5.81 -9.75 -11.85
CA ILE A 251 -5.83 -8.98 -10.59
C ILE A 251 -5.56 -9.89 -9.38
N GLN A 252 -6.12 -11.11 -9.34
CA GLN A 252 -5.83 -12.05 -8.25
C GLN A 252 -4.35 -12.47 -8.23
N VAL A 253 -3.78 -12.73 -9.41
CA VAL A 253 -2.34 -13.00 -9.52
C VAL A 253 -1.52 -11.81 -9.03
N ALA A 254 -1.85 -10.58 -9.46
CA ALA A 254 -1.16 -9.36 -9.07
C ALA A 254 -1.24 -9.12 -7.55
N ARG A 255 -2.43 -9.27 -6.95
CA ARG A 255 -2.64 -9.14 -5.51
C ARG A 255 -1.78 -10.11 -4.73
N MET A 256 -1.74 -11.38 -5.12
CA MET A 256 -0.91 -12.39 -4.47
C MET A 256 0.58 -12.13 -4.70
N ALA A 257 0.97 -11.72 -5.91
CA ALA A 257 2.34 -11.33 -6.20
C ALA A 257 2.81 -10.18 -5.31
N GLY A 258 2.00 -9.12 -5.21
CA GLY A 258 2.28 -7.98 -4.34
C GLY A 258 2.40 -8.36 -2.87
N LEU A 259 1.53 -9.26 -2.40
CA LEU A 259 1.56 -9.80 -1.04
C LEU A 259 2.90 -10.48 -0.74
N PHE A 260 3.36 -11.38 -1.62
CA PHE A 260 4.63 -12.06 -1.46
C PHE A 260 5.83 -11.12 -1.56
N LEU A 261 5.79 -10.14 -2.47
CA LEU A 261 6.87 -9.14 -2.56
C LEU A 261 6.94 -8.27 -1.31
N ARG A 262 5.80 -7.98 -0.69
CA ARG A 262 5.75 -7.14 0.53
C ARG A 262 6.15 -7.91 1.79
N TYR A 263 5.64 -9.10 1.99
CA TYR A 263 5.81 -9.85 3.25
C TYR A 263 6.77 -11.02 3.15
N GLY A 264 7.16 -11.44 1.96
CA GLY A 264 8.11 -12.54 1.74
C GLY A 264 9.58 -12.14 1.84
N PHE A 265 9.87 -10.84 1.93
CA PHE A 265 11.24 -10.31 2.01
C PHE A 265 11.45 -9.45 3.25
N ASN A 266 12.68 -9.48 3.77
CA ASN A 266 13.08 -8.68 4.93
C ASN A 266 13.47 -7.26 4.49
N TRP A 267 12.61 -6.29 4.74
CA TRP A 267 12.84 -4.88 4.38
C TRP A 267 13.91 -4.21 5.24
N GLN A 268 14.19 -4.71 6.44
CA GLN A 268 15.28 -4.20 7.28
C GLN A 268 16.66 -4.45 6.65
N THR A 269 16.77 -5.45 5.77
CA THR A 269 18.00 -5.79 5.03
C THR A 269 17.92 -5.40 3.55
N GLY A 270 17.12 -4.37 3.20
CA GLY A 270 16.99 -3.85 1.85
C GLY A 270 16.03 -4.61 0.93
N GLY A 271 15.15 -5.47 1.49
CA GLY A 271 14.05 -6.11 0.75
C GLY A 271 14.46 -7.16 -0.28
N ARG A 272 15.70 -7.69 -0.20
CA ARG A 272 16.20 -8.71 -1.13
C ARG A 272 16.34 -10.09 -0.52
N ASN A 273 16.47 -10.18 0.80
CA ASN A 273 16.58 -11.44 1.50
C ASN A 273 15.20 -11.96 1.89
N PRO A 274 14.84 -13.22 1.59
CA PRO A 274 13.60 -13.80 2.09
C PRO A 274 13.50 -13.75 3.60
N VAL A 275 12.27 -13.68 4.11
CA VAL A 275 12.01 -13.79 5.54
C VAL A 275 12.22 -15.23 6.02
N ASP A 276 12.63 -15.39 7.27
CA ASP A 276 12.69 -16.68 7.98
C ASP A 276 11.46 -16.86 8.89
N GLU A 277 11.26 -18.07 9.44
CA GLU A 277 10.09 -18.40 10.27
C GLU A 277 9.99 -17.60 11.58
N GLY A 278 11.05 -16.95 12.02
CA GLY A 278 11.05 -16.04 13.18
C GLY A 278 10.56 -14.63 12.85
N ASN A 279 10.40 -14.29 11.58
CA ASN A 279 10.01 -12.95 11.15
C ASN A 279 8.50 -12.73 11.32
N SER A 280 8.12 -11.58 11.89
CA SER A 280 6.70 -11.21 12.11
C SER A 280 5.88 -11.12 10.82
N SER A 281 6.52 -10.96 9.66
CA SER A 281 5.87 -10.94 8.34
C SER A 281 5.14 -12.25 8.02
N PHE A 282 5.55 -13.38 8.61
CA PHE A 282 4.83 -14.65 8.46
C PHE A 282 3.40 -14.59 8.98
N LYS A 283 3.13 -13.83 10.03
CA LYS A 283 1.76 -13.63 10.54
C LYS A 283 0.84 -13.00 9.51
N TYR A 284 1.37 -12.07 8.70
CA TYR A 284 0.64 -11.46 7.59
C TYR A 284 0.47 -12.44 6.43
N LEU A 285 1.52 -13.20 6.06
CA LEU A 285 1.42 -14.21 5.01
C LEU A 285 0.41 -15.31 5.37
N ASP A 286 0.41 -15.82 6.61
CA ASP A 286 -0.53 -16.83 7.09
C ASP A 286 -1.98 -16.34 7.01
N ALA A 287 -2.23 -15.09 7.43
CA ALA A 287 -3.57 -14.51 7.39
C ALA A 287 -4.04 -14.20 5.96
N PHE A 288 -3.19 -13.58 5.14
CA PHE A 288 -3.61 -12.99 3.87
C PHE A 288 -3.57 -13.98 2.70
N CYS A 289 -2.70 -15.00 2.75
CA CYS A 289 -2.71 -16.07 1.75
C CYS A 289 -3.98 -16.94 1.83
N ALA A 290 -4.57 -17.09 3.01
CA ALA A 290 -5.80 -17.86 3.19
C ALA A 290 -7.05 -17.21 2.55
N THR A 291 -7.05 -15.89 2.36
CA THR A 291 -8.19 -15.13 1.82
C THR A 291 -8.24 -15.09 0.30
N CYS A 292 -7.35 -15.76 -0.38
CA CYS A 292 -7.22 -15.75 -1.84
C CYS A 292 -7.72 -17.03 -2.52
N ASN A 293 -8.33 -17.93 -1.77
CA ASN A 293 -8.92 -19.18 -2.27
C ASN A 293 -10.39 -19.02 -2.61
#